data_67a9a17ba374931059322121a7f40da0
#
_entry.id   67a9a17ba374931059322121a7f40da0
#
_cell.length_a   1.000
_cell.length_b   1.000
_cell.length_c   1.000
_cell.angle_alpha   90.00
_cell.angle_beta   90.00
_cell.angle_gamma   90.00
#
_symmetry.space_group_name_H-M   'P 1'
#
loop_
_entity.id
_entity.type
_entity.pdbx_description
1 polymer ?
#
loop_
_entity_poly.entity_id
_entity_poly.type
_entity_poly.pdbx_seq_one_letter_code
_entity_poly.pdbx_strand_id
1 'polypeptide(L)' 'MDIELYREFMTLATHKSFVAAAQALNMSQPSLSRHMATLSCEVGARLFYETRPLSLTKQGEII' A
#
# COMPACT_ATOMS: atom_id res chain seq x y z
N MET A 1 -5.74 -10.85 8.35
CA MET A 1 -5.48 -9.81 7.34
C MET A 1 -6.59 -9.85 6.29
N ASP A 2 -7.13 -8.71 5.93
CA ASP A 2 -8.17 -8.61 4.91
C ASP A 2 -7.56 -8.79 3.53
N ILE A 3 -8.15 -9.67 2.73
CA ILE A 3 -7.63 -9.96 1.40
C ILE A 3 -7.72 -8.73 0.47
N GLU A 4 -8.69 -7.86 0.70
CA GLU A 4 -8.81 -6.62 -0.08
C GLU A 4 -7.67 -5.66 0.24
N LEU A 5 -7.28 -5.55 1.50
CA LEU A 5 -6.13 -4.74 1.89
C LEU A 5 -4.86 -5.25 1.23
N TYR A 6 -4.70 -6.56 1.17
CA TYR A 6 -3.54 -7.18 0.52
C TYR A 6 -3.52 -6.86 -0.98
N ARG A 7 -4.68 -6.95 -1.63
CA ARG A 7 -4.80 -6.62 -3.05
C ARG A 7 -4.44 -5.16 -3.31
N GLU A 8 -4.92 -4.25 -2.44
CA GLU A 8 -4.59 -2.83 -2.55
C GLU A 8 -3.09 -2.61 -2.39
N PHE A 9 -2.48 -3.30 -1.45
CA PHE A 9 -1.04 -3.21 -1.24
C PHE A 9 -0.27 -3.69 -2.47
N MET A 10 -0.68 -4.80 -3.08
CA MET A 10 -0.03 -5.31 -4.28
C MET A 10 -0.16 -4.34 -5.45
N THR A 11 -1.31 -3.70 -5.59
CA THR A 11 -1.53 -2.68 -6.62
C THR A 11 -0.61 -1.49 -6.38
N LEU A 12 -0.51 -1.03 -5.14
CA LEU A 12 0.37 0.07 -4.78
C LEU A 12 1.82 -0.27 -5.08
N ALA A 13 2.25 -1.47 -4.74
CA ALA A 13 3.62 -1.92 -4.99
C ALA A 13 3.93 -1.97 -6.48
N THR A 14 2.96 -2.37 -7.29
CA THR A 14 3.11 -2.45 -8.73
C THR A 14 3.25 -1.06 -9.36
N HIS A 15 2.39 -0.13 -8.95
CA HIS A 15 2.39 1.23 -9.52
C HIS A 15 3.44 2.14 -8.91
N LYS A 16 3.87 1.85 -7.69
CA LYS A 16 4.85 2.65 -6.94
C LYS A 16 4.42 4.11 -6.79
N SER A 17 3.10 4.34 -6.73
CA SER A 17 2.52 5.67 -6.61
C SER A 17 1.12 5.54 -6.02
N PHE A 18 0.84 6.34 -4.96
CA PHE A 18 -0.49 6.36 -4.36
C PHE A 18 -1.53 6.86 -5.36
N VAL A 19 -1.19 7.88 -6.14
CA VAL A 19 -2.13 8.44 -7.11
C VAL A 19 -2.50 7.40 -8.17
N ALA A 20 -1.49 6.76 -8.76
CA ALA A 20 -1.73 5.77 -9.81
C ALA A 20 -2.46 4.54 -9.26
N ALA A 21 -2.07 4.08 -8.08
CA ALA A 21 -2.71 2.91 -7.46
C ALA A 21 -4.16 3.21 -7.10
N ALA A 22 -4.44 4.39 -6.55
CA ALA A 22 -5.81 4.77 -6.21
C ALA A 22 -6.68 4.83 -7.46
N GLN A 23 -6.16 5.34 -8.56
CA GLN A 23 -6.89 5.37 -9.83
C GLN A 23 -7.17 3.95 -10.32
N ALA A 24 -6.18 3.07 -10.25
CA ALA A 24 -6.34 1.69 -10.68
C ALA A 24 -7.37 0.95 -9.83
N LEU A 25 -7.46 1.31 -8.55
CA LEU A 25 -8.41 0.70 -7.61
C LEU A 25 -9.76 1.40 -7.59
N ASN A 26 -9.90 2.50 -8.35
CA ASN A 26 -11.11 3.30 -8.38
C ASN A 26 -11.49 3.81 -6.99
N MET A 27 -10.52 4.32 -6.25
CA MET A 27 -10.73 4.85 -4.92
C MET A 27 -9.94 6.15 -4.75
N SER A 28 -10.26 6.92 -3.70
CA SER A 28 -9.54 8.16 -3.43
C SER A 28 -8.18 7.86 -2.80
N GLN A 29 -7.23 8.77 -3.03
CA GLN A 29 -5.90 8.64 -2.44
C GLN A 29 -5.93 8.62 -0.91
N PRO A 30 -6.70 9.51 -0.23
CA PRO A 30 -6.79 9.44 1.24
C PRO A 30 -7.34 8.12 1.76
N SER A 31 -8.30 7.52 1.05
CA SER A 31 -8.85 6.22 1.43
C SER A 31 -7.79 5.14 1.34
N LEU A 32 -7.04 5.11 0.22
CA LEU A 32 -5.97 4.14 0.04
C LEU A 32 -4.90 4.31 1.12
N SER A 33 -4.54 5.55 1.43
CA SER A 33 -3.54 5.84 2.45
C SER A 33 -3.98 5.29 3.82
N ARG A 34 -5.24 5.49 4.18
CA ARG A 34 -5.77 4.96 5.45
C ARG A 34 -5.79 3.45 5.48
N HIS A 35 -6.16 2.82 4.37
CA HIS A 35 -6.16 1.37 4.26
C HIS A 35 -4.75 0.80 4.42
N MET A 36 -3.76 1.47 3.85
CA MET A 36 -2.38 1.03 3.97
C MET A 36 -1.85 1.22 5.40
N ALA A 37 -2.27 2.27 6.09
CA ALA A 37 -1.92 2.45 7.49
C ALA A 37 -2.51 1.33 8.35
N THR A 38 -3.75 0.93 8.06
CA THR A 38 -4.40 -0.18 8.75
C THR A 38 -3.64 -1.48 8.52
N LEU A 39 -3.25 -1.74 7.28
CA LEU A 39 -2.51 -2.94 6.94
C LEU A 39 -1.16 -2.99 7.66
N SER A 40 -0.44 -1.87 7.67
CA SER A 40 0.84 -1.78 8.38
C SER A 40 0.66 -2.06 9.87
N CYS A 41 -0.42 -1.55 10.45
CA CYS A 41 -0.73 -1.78 11.86
C CYS A 41 -1.00 -3.26 12.13
N GLU A 42 -1.75 -3.92 11.26
CA GLU A 42 -2.06 -5.34 11.41
C GLU A 42 -0.82 -6.22 11.28
N VAL A 43 0.08 -5.86 10.37
CA VAL A 43 1.33 -6.59 10.18
C VAL A 43 2.31 -6.28 11.30
N GLY A 44 2.19 -5.09 11.90
CA GLY A 44 3.08 -4.67 12.98
C GLY A 44 4.41 -4.14 12.48
N ALA A 45 4.47 -3.69 11.22
CA ALA A 45 5.71 -3.19 10.64
C ALA A 45 5.38 -2.25 9.48
N ARG A 46 6.32 -1.33 9.23
CA ARG A 46 6.21 -0.44 8.08
C ARG A 46 6.43 -1.25 6.81
N LEU A 47 5.55 -1.09 5.81
CA LEU A 47 5.59 -1.89 4.59
C LEU A 47 6.26 -1.16 3.43
N PHE A 48 6.25 0.17 3.43
CA PHE A 48 6.83 0.95 2.34
C PHE A 48 7.29 2.31 2.83
N TYR A 49 8.16 2.93 2.04
CA TYR A 49 8.59 4.31 2.25
C TYR A 49 7.83 5.21 1.29
N GLU A 50 7.37 6.37 1.79
CA GLU A 50 6.63 7.32 0.97
C GLU A 50 7.58 8.19 0.15
N THR A 51 8.37 7.54 -0.68
CA THR A 51 9.27 8.21 -1.61
C THR A 51 8.65 8.21 -3.01
N ARG A 52 9.28 8.92 -3.94
CA ARG A 52 8.83 8.97 -5.33
C ARG A 52 9.98 8.56 -6.25
N PRO A 53 9.93 7.37 -6.86
CA PRO A 53 8.87 6.38 -6.73
C PRO A 53 8.86 5.71 -5.36
N LEU A 54 7.69 5.19 -4.99
CA LEU A 54 7.49 4.51 -3.72
C LEU A 54 8.35 3.25 -3.66
N SER A 55 9.00 3.03 -2.51
CA SER A 55 9.85 1.86 -2.29
C SER A 55 9.27 0.99 -1.18
N LEU A 56 9.43 -0.32 -1.31
CA LEU A 56 9.01 -1.25 -0.28
C LEU A 56 10.08 -1.39 0.79
N THR A 57 9.63 -1.55 2.04
CA THR A 57 10.53 -1.94 3.11
C THR A 57 10.81 -3.43 2.98
N LYS A 58 11.77 -3.93 3.79
CA LYS A 58 12.06 -5.35 3.80
C LYS A 58 10.83 -6.17 4.18
N GLN A 59 10.03 -5.68 5.13
CA GLN A 59 8.79 -6.34 5.52
C GLN A 59 7.76 -6.33 4.40
N GLY A 60 7.65 -5.23 3.66
CA GLY A 60 6.76 -5.15 2.52
C GLY A 60 7.11 -6.14 1.43
N GLU A 61 8.39 -6.39 1.21
CA GLU A 61 8.83 -7.36 0.21
C GLU A 61 8.52 -8.81 0.60
N ILE A 62 8.49 -9.09 1.90
CA ILE A 62 8.20 -10.44 2.41
C ILE A 62 6.71 -10.77 2.29
N ILE A 63 5.86 -9.78 2.39
CA ILE A 63 4.42 -9.97 2.24
C ILE A 63 4.09 -10.24 0.79
#